data_a8254e42bec5dcfe96eab5572876c992
#
_entry.id   a8254e42bec5dcfe96eab5572876c992
#
_cell.length_a   1.000
_cell.length_b   1.000
_cell.length_c   1.000
_cell.angle_alpha   90.00
_cell.angle_beta   90.00
_cell.angle_gamma   90.00
#
_symmetry.space_group_name_H-M   'P 1'
#
loop_
_entity.id
_entity.type
_entity.pdbx_description
1 polymer ?
#
loop_
_entity_poly.entity_id
_entity_poly.type
_entity_poly.pdbx_seq_one_letter_code
_entity_poly.pdbx_strand_id
1 'polypeptide(L)'
;MNIIIPATGIGKRFKEAGYKDLKPFIKVVKDKVILDYVVECFDTQKDIFYFIVQECEKNKFEDFILSRKINAKIIVYKGQKLGPAGSLYGVVSQLQDILNEEVIISYCDFGQEWNYRDFIQFTQENLDVQAIIPCYTGYHPHLLPLENVYAVCKVYDNTYKVYEVIEKYNSKNKFEEYYSSGIYYFRTLKLAIEAIKKQIEAKDKVFGEYYISMTNNYLENVLCYPFIEKFYQFGTPKDFEYAKKKLNSQDVNNEKIKIQNTIILSAGRGERFLNLNFNQPKPFLPLGKTCIIDNIINTLNDVETNIICVGAQDHKKYWESIKQEVRFVKPNKIGAAYSYKESCGNLSGDVLILPCDLIAKHITKEFIRLQKEYEVIVFVTHASKYNVNNPHYFTWVDGENNKIDNIFVKNRSNDANLVMIGSFYFKENSLLLEYINKI
;
A
#
# COMPACT_ATOMS: atom_id res chain seq x y z
N MET A 1 -1.28 6.14 25.04
CA MET A 1 -2.01 4.89 24.71
C MET A 1 -1.19 3.70 25.18
N ASN A 2 -1.85 2.61 25.62
CA ASN A 2 -1.18 1.36 25.95
C ASN A 2 -1.22 0.45 24.72
N ILE A 3 -0.05 0.02 24.21
CA ILE A 3 0.08 -0.79 23.00
C ILE A 3 0.55 -2.19 23.40
N ILE A 4 -0.30 -3.19 23.23
CA ILE A 4 0.01 -4.58 23.58
C ILE A 4 0.38 -5.34 22.30
N ILE A 5 1.57 -5.95 22.28
CA ILE A 5 2.10 -6.67 21.13
C ILE A 5 2.37 -8.13 21.50
N PRO A 6 1.42 -9.06 21.20
CA PRO A 6 1.65 -10.49 21.35
C PRO A 6 2.67 -11.00 20.31
N ALA A 7 3.87 -11.35 20.75
CA ALA A 7 4.98 -11.80 19.92
C ALA A 7 5.45 -13.22 20.30
N THR A 8 4.52 -14.12 20.67
CA THR A 8 4.83 -15.49 21.12
C THR A 8 4.98 -16.51 19.98
N GLY A 9 4.84 -16.06 18.73
CA GLY A 9 4.91 -16.91 17.53
C GLY A 9 6.34 -17.31 17.18
N ILE A 10 6.57 -18.59 16.81
CA ILE A 10 7.90 -19.14 16.47
C ILE A 10 8.41 -18.77 15.07
N GLY A 11 7.61 -18.14 14.23
CA GLY A 11 7.98 -17.81 12.86
C GLY A 11 8.28 -19.03 11.98
N LYS A 12 7.52 -20.15 12.12
CA LYS A 12 7.79 -21.43 11.45
C LYS A 12 8.07 -21.28 9.95
N ARG A 13 7.21 -20.55 9.21
CA ARG A 13 7.36 -20.33 7.76
C ARG A 13 8.69 -19.66 7.39
N PHE A 14 9.16 -18.70 8.21
CA PHE A 14 10.44 -18.04 7.99
C PHE A 14 11.64 -18.95 8.28
N LYS A 15 11.55 -19.78 9.31
CA LYS A 15 12.58 -20.80 9.61
C LYS A 15 12.68 -21.83 8.47
N GLU A 16 11.56 -22.29 7.95
CA GLU A 16 11.48 -23.22 6.81
C GLU A 16 12.04 -22.58 5.52
N ALA A 17 11.91 -21.26 5.36
CA ALA A 17 12.50 -20.49 4.27
C ALA A 17 13.98 -20.10 4.50
N GLY A 18 14.62 -20.61 5.57
CA GLY A 18 16.06 -20.42 5.83
C GLY A 18 16.44 -19.16 6.62
N TYR A 19 15.48 -18.39 7.14
CA TYR A 19 15.77 -17.25 8.00
C TYR A 19 16.24 -17.73 9.37
N LYS A 20 17.38 -17.20 9.85
CA LYS A 20 18.00 -17.57 11.12
C LYS A 20 17.48 -16.74 12.30
N ASP A 21 17.11 -15.49 12.03
CA ASP A 21 16.63 -14.57 13.06
C ASP A 21 15.18 -14.87 13.44
N LEU A 22 14.83 -14.52 14.66
CA LEU A 22 13.44 -14.51 15.12
C LEU A 22 12.65 -13.50 14.24
N LYS A 23 11.47 -13.87 13.80
CA LYS A 23 10.67 -13.10 12.80
C LYS A 23 10.60 -11.60 13.07
N PRO A 24 10.29 -11.09 14.28
CA PRO A 24 10.27 -9.65 14.57
C PRO A 24 11.60 -8.94 14.32
N PHE A 25 12.72 -9.67 14.39
CA PHE A 25 14.08 -9.12 14.24
C PHE A 25 14.73 -9.39 12.90
N ILE A 26 13.99 -9.90 11.91
CA ILE A 26 14.48 -10.03 10.54
C ILE A 26 14.66 -8.64 9.93
N LYS A 27 15.86 -8.38 9.37
CA LYS A 27 16.20 -7.10 8.73
C LYS A 27 15.38 -6.85 7.47
N VAL A 28 14.77 -5.68 7.40
CA VAL A 28 13.98 -5.19 6.25
C VAL A 28 14.85 -4.29 5.38
N VAL A 29 15.17 -3.08 5.86
CA VAL A 29 15.96 -2.08 5.13
C VAL A 29 16.94 -1.43 6.08
N LYS A 30 18.21 -1.30 5.67
CA LYS A 30 19.31 -0.77 6.51
C LYS A 30 19.37 -1.51 7.84
N ASP A 31 19.27 -0.81 8.96
CA ASP A 31 19.29 -1.36 10.30
C ASP A 31 17.90 -1.57 10.91
N LYS A 32 16.84 -1.31 10.12
CA LYS A 32 15.46 -1.54 10.56
C LYS A 32 15.09 -3.02 10.43
N VAL A 33 14.48 -3.55 11.48
CA VAL A 33 13.88 -4.88 11.53
C VAL A 33 12.35 -4.80 11.41
N ILE A 34 11.67 -5.93 11.24
CA ILE A 34 10.20 -5.97 11.14
C ILE A 34 9.54 -5.22 12.31
N LEU A 35 10.03 -5.42 13.53
CA LEU A 35 9.46 -4.81 14.74
C LEU A 35 9.58 -3.27 14.74
N ASP A 36 10.60 -2.69 14.10
CA ASP A 36 10.71 -1.23 13.94
C ASP A 36 9.50 -0.68 13.17
N TYR A 37 9.08 -1.34 12.09
CA TYR A 37 7.91 -0.92 11.30
C TYR A 37 6.60 -1.01 12.08
N VAL A 38 6.50 -1.96 13.00
CA VAL A 38 5.32 -2.11 13.87
C VAL A 38 5.27 -0.99 14.91
N VAL A 39 6.36 -0.73 15.62
CA VAL A 39 6.38 0.30 16.68
C VAL A 39 6.26 1.72 16.09
N GLU A 40 6.79 1.94 14.88
CA GLU A 40 6.66 3.21 14.16
C GLU A 40 5.22 3.52 13.69
N CYS A 41 4.30 2.57 13.75
CA CYS A 41 2.87 2.85 13.53
C CYS A 41 2.25 3.69 14.64
N PHE A 42 2.93 3.89 15.78
CA PHE A 42 2.45 4.53 17.00
C PHE A 42 3.37 5.69 17.43
N ASP A 43 2.98 6.44 18.47
CA ASP A 43 3.81 7.50 19.04
C ASP A 43 4.83 6.90 20.03
N THR A 44 6.01 6.56 19.56
CA THR A 44 7.07 5.93 20.37
C THR A 44 7.57 6.77 21.55
N GLN A 45 7.22 8.07 21.59
CA GLN A 45 7.60 8.97 22.68
C GLN A 45 6.56 9.05 23.79
N LYS A 46 5.28 8.80 23.46
CA LYS A 46 4.16 8.95 24.39
C LYS A 46 3.49 7.65 24.76
N ASP A 47 3.49 6.67 23.87
CA ASP A 47 2.80 5.40 24.09
C ASP A 47 3.66 4.46 24.93
N ILE A 48 3.00 3.56 25.67
CA ILE A 48 3.64 2.53 26.49
C ILE A 48 3.42 1.19 25.80
N PHE A 49 4.51 0.52 25.46
CA PHE A 49 4.47 -0.78 24.80
C PHE A 49 4.54 -1.94 25.79
N TYR A 50 3.74 -2.97 25.58
CA TYR A 50 3.72 -4.22 26.35
C TYR A 50 3.99 -5.38 25.39
N PHE A 51 5.23 -5.88 25.39
CA PHE A 51 5.60 -7.02 24.57
C PHE A 51 5.33 -8.32 25.30
N ILE A 52 4.40 -9.14 24.78
CA ILE A 52 4.14 -10.48 25.32
C ILE A 52 5.04 -11.44 24.57
N VAL A 53 6.04 -12.01 25.24
CA VAL A 53 7.11 -12.81 24.61
C VAL A 53 7.28 -14.15 25.34
N GLN A 54 7.93 -15.10 24.70
CA GLN A 54 8.40 -16.32 25.35
C GLN A 54 9.65 -16.04 26.21
N GLU A 55 9.85 -16.77 27.31
CA GLU A 55 11.01 -16.62 28.19
C GLU A 55 12.36 -16.63 27.44
N CYS A 56 12.50 -17.58 26.50
CA CYS A 56 13.75 -17.71 25.70
C CYS A 56 14.01 -16.55 24.74
N GLU A 57 13.05 -15.68 24.50
CA GLU A 57 13.14 -14.56 23.57
C GLU A 57 13.32 -13.21 24.28
N LYS A 58 13.14 -13.18 25.60
CA LYS A 58 13.13 -11.98 26.45
C LYS A 58 14.31 -11.06 26.21
N ASN A 59 15.54 -11.58 26.24
CA ASN A 59 16.76 -10.77 26.10
C ASN A 59 16.82 -10.02 24.76
N LYS A 60 16.34 -10.62 23.66
CA LYS A 60 16.30 -9.95 22.34
C LYS A 60 15.37 -8.76 22.33
N PHE A 61 14.24 -8.85 23.03
CA PHE A 61 13.31 -7.72 23.16
C PHE A 61 13.86 -6.66 24.11
N GLU A 62 14.58 -7.02 25.19
CA GLU A 62 15.28 -6.07 26.05
C GLU A 62 16.31 -5.26 25.27
N ASP A 63 17.16 -5.93 24.47
CA ASP A 63 18.14 -5.28 23.60
C ASP A 63 17.49 -4.33 22.59
N PHE A 64 16.37 -4.75 22.00
CA PHE A 64 15.60 -3.92 21.06
C PHE A 64 15.05 -2.66 21.76
N ILE A 65 14.39 -2.81 22.90
CA ILE A 65 13.81 -1.70 23.69
C ILE A 65 14.91 -0.69 24.04
N LEU A 66 16.05 -1.15 24.55
CA LEU A 66 17.18 -0.32 24.91
C LEU A 66 17.77 0.41 23.69
N SER A 67 17.97 -0.31 22.58
CA SER A 67 18.58 0.27 21.38
C SER A 67 17.67 1.32 20.71
N ARG A 68 16.35 1.18 20.81
CA ARG A 68 15.34 2.11 20.22
C ARG A 68 14.86 3.16 21.22
N LYS A 69 15.23 3.04 22.51
CA LYS A 69 14.82 3.96 23.59
C LYS A 69 13.30 4.14 23.70
N ILE A 70 12.56 3.05 23.52
CA ILE A 70 11.10 3.06 23.63
C ILE A 70 10.65 2.77 25.07
N ASN A 71 9.54 3.39 25.49
CA ASN A 71 8.93 3.12 26.79
C ASN A 71 8.15 1.80 26.71
N ALA A 72 8.72 0.72 27.25
CA ALA A 72 8.12 -0.60 27.10
C ALA A 72 8.30 -1.48 28.35
N LYS A 73 7.36 -2.40 28.54
CA LYS A 73 7.41 -3.48 29.51
C LYS A 73 7.39 -4.83 28.79
N ILE A 74 8.14 -5.79 29.30
CA ILE A 74 8.13 -7.18 28.79
C ILE A 74 7.27 -8.03 29.70
N ILE A 75 6.32 -8.73 29.10
CA ILE A 75 5.42 -9.66 29.75
C ILE A 75 5.77 -11.07 29.29
N VAL A 76 6.19 -11.93 30.22
CA VAL A 76 6.60 -13.29 29.87
C VAL A 76 5.40 -14.24 29.86
N TYR A 77 5.20 -14.88 28.71
CA TYR A 77 4.18 -15.90 28.53
C TYR A 77 4.79 -17.31 28.64
N LYS A 78 4.29 -18.12 29.58
CA LYS A 78 4.75 -19.50 29.84
C LYS A 78 3.72 -20.57 29.41
N GLY A 79 2.66 -20.18 28.75
CA GLY A 79 1.58 -21.09 28.36
C GLY A 79 1.80 -21.81 27.03
N GLN A 80 0.81 -22.62 26.67
CA GLN A 80 0.75 -23.29 25.38
C GLN A 80 0.47 -22.29 24.24
N LYS A 81 0.87 -22.62 23.01
CA LYS A 81 0.61 -21.82 21.83
C LYS A 81 -0.85 -21.86 21.43
N LEU A 82 -1.61 -20.88 21.86
CA LEU A 82 -3.03 -20.74 21.57
C LEU A 82 -3.34 -19.57 20.61
N GLY A 83 -2.31 -19.00 19.97
CA GLY A 83 -2.43 -17.79 19.13
C GLY A 83 -2.36 -16.49 19.94
N PRO A 84 -2.46 -15.32 19.27
CA PRO A 84 -2.25 -14.01 19.90
C PRO A 84 -3.29 -13.69 20.98
N ALA A 85 -4.56 -14.01 20.77
CA ALA A 85 -5.59 -13.81 21.79
C ALA A 85 -5.40 -14.72 23.00
N GLY A 86 -5.05 -16.00 22.76
CA GLY A 86 -4.76 -16.95 23.83
C GLY A 86 -3.55 -16.57 24.69
N SER A 87 -2.47 -16.02 24.06
CA SER A 87 -1.30 -15.56 24.80
C SER A 87 -1.59 -14.32 25.63
N LEU A 88 -2.37 -13.37 25.13
CA LEU A 88 -2.83 -12.21 25.90
C LEU A 88 -3.69 -12.63 27.09
N TYR A 89 -4.66 -13.52 26.89
CA TYR A 89 -5.50 -14.03 27.96
C TYR A 89 -4.67 -14.70 29.06
N GLY A 90 -3.64 -15.48 28.68
CA GLY A 90 -2.76 -16.20 29.61
C GLY A 90 -1.87 -15.30 30.48
N VAL A 91 -1.74 -14.01 30.16
CA VAL A 91 -0.92 -13.05 30.93
C VAL A 91 -1.74 -11.94 31.59
N VAL A 92 -3.07 -12.01 31.58
CA VAL A 92 -3.95 -10.95 32.10
C VAL A 92 -3.65 -10.57 33.54
N SER A 93 -3.19 -11.51 34.38
CA SER A 93 -2.77 -11.24 35.76
C SER A 93 -1.58 -10.28 35.88
N GLN A 94 -0.77 -10.15 34.82
CA GLN A 94 0.37 -9.25 34.77
C GLN A 94 0.01 -7.86 34.18
N LEU A 95 -1.25 -7.64 33.79
CA LEU A 95 -1.75 -6.43 33.14
C LEU A 95 -2.89 -5.76 33.95
N GLN A 96 -2.98 -6.06 35.24
CA GLN A 96 -4.07 -5.56 36.10
C GLN A 96 -4.06 -4.03 36.25
N ASP A 97 -2.87 -3.42 36.16
CA ASP A 97 -2.67 -1.96 36.28
C ASP A 97 -3.30 -1.18 35.09
N ILE A 98 -3.54 -1.82 33.96
CA ILE A 98 -4.14 -1.21 32.75
C ILE A 98 -5.49 -1.82 32.37
N LEU A 99 -6.10 -2.64 33.24
CA LEU A 99 -7.32 -3.39 32.90
C LEU A 99 -8.48 -2.51 32.47
N ASN A 100 -8.60 -1.32 33.07
CA ASN A 100 -9.67 -0.36 32.80
C ASN A 100 -9.24 0.76 31.84
N GLU A 101 -8.02 0.68 31.29
CA GLU A 101 -7.47 1.66 30.37
C GLU A 101 -7.77 1.31 28.91
N GLU A 102 -7.77 2.34 28.07
CA GLU A 102 -7.80 2.17 26.61
C GLU A 102 -6.55 1.45 26.12
N VAL A 103 -6.73 0.48 25.23
CA VAL A 103 -5.61 -0.29 24.69
C VAL A 103 -5.71 -0.48 23.19
N ILE A 104 -4.55 -0.59 22.57
CA ILE A 104 -4.41 -1.10 21.21
C ILE A 104 -3.67 -2.43 21.30
N ILE A 105 -4.23 -3.48 20.69
CA ILE A 105 -3.55 -4.76 20.49
C ILE A 105 -3.05 -4.80 19.07
N SER A 106 -1.76 -4.98 18.87
CA SER A 106 -1.13 -4.99 17.53
C SER A 106 -0.39 -6.29 17.28
N TYR A 107 -0.53 -6.85 16.08
CA TYR A 107 0.36 -7.91 15.62
C TYR A 107 1.79 -7.39 15.41
N CYS A 108 2.76 -8.30 15.28
CA CYS A 108 4.18 -7.96 15.23
C CYS A 108 4.83 -8.20 13.84
N ASP A 109 4.02 -8.24 12.75
CA ASP A 109 4.48 -8.74 11.46
C ASP A 109 3.95 -7.97 10.24
N PHE A 110 3.80 -6.68 10.38
CA PHE A 110 3.40 -5.76 9.31
C PHE A 110 4.04 -4.38 9.48
N GLY A 111 3.86 -3.51 8.52
CA GLY A 111 4.09 -2.07 8.63
C GLY A 111 2.98 -1.31 7.89
N GLN A 112 2.70 -0.08 8.27
CA GLN A 112 1.72 0.74 7.58
C GLN A 112 2.07 2.23 7.63
N GLU A 113 1.61 2.99 6.61
CA GLU A 113 1.57 4.43 6.61
C GLU A 113 0.13 4.87 6.86
N TRP A 114 -0.09 5.63 7.92
CA TRP A 114 -1.39 6.13 8.32
C TRP A 114 -1.25 7.36 9.22
N ASN A 115 -2.31 8.11 9.40
CA ASN A 115 -2.31 9.20 10.37
C ASN A 115 -2.76 8.68 11.75
N TYR A 116 -1.82 8.27 12.58
CA TYR A 116 -2.10 7.76 13.93
C TYR A 116 -2.83 8.79 14.81
N ARG A 117 -2.53 10.08 14.65
CA ARG A 117 -3.21 11.16 15.41
C ARG A 117 -4.68 11.27 15.02
N ASP A 118 -5.00 11.20 13.71
CA ASP A 118 -6.39 11.19 13.25
C ASP A 118 -7.14 9.94 13.74
N PHE A 119 -6.45 8.80 13.81
CA PHE A 119 -7.03 7.59 14.41
C PHE A 119 -7.37 7.78 15.88
N ILE A 120 -6.46 8.34 16.69
CA ILE A 120 -6.74 8.64 18.10
C ILE A 120 -7.90 9.64 18.24
N GLN A 121 -7.95 10.67 17.39
CA GLN A 121 -9.09 11.59 17.36
C GLN A 121 -10.39 10.85 17.02
N PHE A 122 -10.39 9.96 16.05
CA PHE A 122 -11.55 9.14 15.68
C PHE A 122 -12.03 8.29 16.88
N THR A 123 -11.13 7.75 17.71
CA THR A 123 -11.52 7.01 18.92
C THR A 123 -12.23 7.92 19.95
N GLN A 124 -11.83 9.19 20.03
CA GLN A 124 -12.44 10.17 20.95
C GLN A 124 -13.79 10.70 20.45
N GLU A 125 -14.00 10.73 19.14
CA GLU A 125 -15.28 11.13 18.53
C GLU A 125 -16.33 10.01 18.59
N ASN A 126 -15.93 8.76 18.88
CA ASN A 126 -16.80 7.58 18.94
C ASN A 126 -16.74 6.90 20.31
N LEU A 127 -17.13 7.62 21.38
CA LEU A 127 -16.99 7.16 22.76
C LEU A 127 -17.87 5.96 23.15
N ASP A 128 -18.97 5.74 22.46
CA ASP A 128 -19.91 4.64 22.64
C ASP A 128 -19.44 3.30 22.04
N VAL A 129 -18.34 3.34 21.27
CA VAL A 129 -17.81 2.17 20.56
C VAL A 129 -16.92 1.34 21.49
N GLN A 130 -17.09 0.01 21.44
CA GLN A 130 -16.32 -0.94 22.25
C GLN A 130 -14.95 -1.25 21.63
N ALA A 131 -14.88 -1.33 20.28
CA ALA A 131 -13.64 -1.58 19.55
C ALA A 131 -13.64 -0.89 18.19
N ILE A 132 -12.43 -0.60 17.68
CA ILE A 132 -12.21 -0.03 16.33
C ILE A 132 -11.10 -0.82 15.67
N ILE A 133 -11.33 -1.23 14.42
CA ILE A 133 -10.39 -2.01 13.61
C ILE A 133 -9.86 -1.13 12.46
N PRO A 134 -8.60 -0.69 12.49
CA PRO A 134 -7.97 -0.08 11.34
C PRO A 134 -7.91 -1.05 10.16
N CYS A 135 -8.41 -0.62 9.01
CA CYS A 135 -8.56 -1.44 7.82
C CYS A 135 -7.95 -0.77 6.60
N TYR A 136 -7.50 -1.58 5.66
CA TYR A 136 -7.16 -1.17 4.31
C TYR A 136 -8.11 -1.82 3.31
N THR A 137 -8.27 -1.21 2.14
CA THR A 137 -9.12 -1.68 1.04
C THR A 137 -8.46 -1.39 -0.30
N GLY A 138 -9.01 -1.89 -1.37
CA GLY A 138 -8.48 -1.66 -2.71
C GLY A 138 -7.41 -2.65 -3.12
N TYR A 139 -6.62 -2.26 -4.12
CA TYR A 139 -5.61 -3.13 -4.69
C TYR A 139 -4.36 -3.23 -3.81
N HIS A 140 -4.09 -4.44 -3.32
CA HIS A 140 -2.84 -4.79 -2.65
C HIS A 140 -2.28 -6.08 -3.25
N PRO A 141 -0.99 -6.12 -3.66
CA PRO A 141 -0.39 -7.30 -4.31
C PRO A 141 -0.47 -8.59 -3.49
N HIS A 142 -0.43 -8.51 -2.16
CA HIS A 142 -0.55 -9.66 -1.27
C HIS A 142 -1.98 -10.27 -1.26
N LEU A 143 -2.98 -9.58 -1.83
CA LEU A 143 -4.34 -10.10 -2.00
C LEU A 143 -4.52 -10.88 -3.33
N LEU A 144 -3.55 -10.84 -4.24
CA LEU A 144 -3.63 -11.55 -5.54
C LEU A 144 -3.66 -13.09 -5.43
N PRO A 145 -2.96 -13.75 -4.47
CA PRO A 145 -3.04 -15.19 -4.32
C PRO A 145 -4.49 -15.69 -4.18
N LEU A 146 -4.74 -16.92 -4.65
CA LEU A 146 -6.07 -17.53 -4.55
C LEU A 146 -6.51 -17.73 -3.10
N GLU A 147 -5.56 -18.07 -2.22
CA GLU A 147 -5.82 -18.23 -0.80
C GLU A 147 -5.56 -16.93 -0.04
N ASN A 148 -6.57 -16.43 0.65
CA ASN A 148 -6.42 -15.31 1.56
C ASN A 148 -5.97 -15.81 2.94
N VAL A 149 -5.03 -15.10 3.54
CA VAL A 149 -4.50 -15.38 4.89
C VAL A 149 -4.79 -14.23 5.88
N TYR A 150 -5.66 -13.31 5.51
CA TYR A 150 -5.96 -12.09 6.27
C TYR A 150 -7.42 -12.07 6.74
N ALA A 151 -7.68 -11.29 7.81
CA ALA A 151 -9.02 -11.07 8.31
C ALA A 151 -9.77 -10.01 7.49
N VAL A 152 -11.04 -10.28 7.20
CA VAL A 152 -11.97 -9.37 6.53
C VAL A 152 -12.99 -8.87 7.53
N CYS A 153 -13.23 -7.56 7.56
CA CYS A 153 -14.29 -6.92 8.31
C CYS A 153 -15.50 -6.69 7.40
N LYS A 154 -16.61 -7.35 7.69
CA LYS A 154 -17.87 -7.11 7.03
C LYS A 154 -18.61 -5.96 7.70
N VAL A 155 -18.97 -4.95 6.91
CA VAL A 155 -19.63 -3.72 7.41
C VAL A 155 -21.04 -3.61 6.84
N TYR A 156 -21.94 -2.97 7.59
CA TYR A 156 -23.24 -2.62 7.08
C TYR A 156 -23.13 -1.57 5.97
N ASP A 157 -23.97 -1.68 4.94
CA ASP A 157 -23.96 -0.79 3.78
C ASP A 157 -24.00 0.70 4.20
N ASN A 158 -23.16 1.50 3.54
CA ASN A 158 -23.00 2.94 3.78
C ASN A 158 -22.62 3.34 5.22
N THR A 159 -22.05 2.41 5.98
CA THR A 159 -21.54 2.67 7.33
C THR A 159 -20.15 2.08 7.51
N TYR A 160 -19.51 2.39 8.63
CA TYR A 160 -18.27 1.70 9.06
C TYR A 160 -18.55 0.72 10.20
N LYS A 161 -19.83 0.46 10.54
CA LYS A 161 -20.20 -0.47 11.60
C LYS A 161 -19.96 -1.91 11.15
N VAL A 162 -19.10 -2.62 11.88
CA VAL A 162 -18.75 -4.02 11.62
C VAL A 162 -19.85 -4.92 12.18
N TYR A 163 -20.32 -5.88 11.38
CA TYR A 163 -21.25 -6.90 11.85
C TYR A 163 -20.60 -8.29 11.95
N GLU A 164 -19.47 -8.51 11.29
CA GLU A 164 -18.74 -9.77 11.33
C GLU A 164 -17.28 -9.56 10.95
N VAL A 165 -16.37 -10.27 11.60
CA VAL A 165 -14.96 -10.39 11.20
C VAL A 165 -14.68 -11.85 10.88
N ILE A 166 -14.15 -12.11 9.67
CA ILE A 166 -13.89 -13.47 9.19
C ILE A 166 -12.38 -13.62 8.93
N GLU A 167 -11.72 -14.46 9.70
CA GLU A 167 -10.29 -14.75 9.54
C GLU A 167 -10.06 -15.65 8.32
N LYS A 168 -9.09 -15.26 7.46
CA LYS A 168 -8.68 -16.01 6.26
C LYS A 168 -9.79 -16.23 5.23
N TYR A 169 -10.65 -15.25 5.07
CA TYR A 169 -11.79 -15.30 4.16
C TYR A 169 -11.39 -15.05 2.70
N ASN A 170 -11.75 -15.96 1.81
CA ASN A 170 -11.54 -15.82 0.37
C ASN A 170 -12.75 -15.15 -0.31
N SER A 171 -12.76 -13.82 -0.36
CA SER A 171 -13.77 -13.06 -1.09
C SER A 171 -13.61 -13.20 -2.61
N LYS A 172 -14.75 -13.17 -3.33
CA LYS A 172 -14.76 -13.02 -4.79
C LYS A 172 -14.40 -11.59 -5.22
N ASN A 173 -14.74 -10.61 -4.38
CA ASN A 173 -14.53 -9.17 -4.60
C ASN A 173 -13.40 -8.64 -3.71
N LYS A 174 -12.23 -9.27 -3.81
CA LYS A 174 -11.09 -9.02 -2.92
C LYS A 174 -10.72 -7.54 -2.73
N PHE A 175 -10.90 -6.71 -3.73
CA PHE A 175 -10.50 -5.30 -3.69
C PHE A 175 -11.59 -4.36 -3.15
N GLU A 176 -12.78 -4.88 -2.84
CA GLU A 176 -13.89 -4.14 -2.25
C GLU A 176 -14.03 -4.43 -0.75
N GLU A 177 -13.33 -5.43 -0.23
CA GLU A 177 -13.37 -5.81 1.18
C GLU A 177 -12.50 -4.90 2.06
N TYR A 178 -12.88 -4.79 3.32
CA TYR A 178 -12.09 -4.14 4.36
C TYR A 178 -11.24 -5.16 5.09
N TYR A 179 -9.93 -5.12 4.87
CA TYR A 179 -8.98 -6.03 5.52
C TYR A 179 -8.41 -5.40 6.78
N SER A 180 -8.46 -6.14 7.89
CA SER A 180 -7.79 -5.74 9.12
C SER A 180 -6.29 -5.58 8.90
N SER A 181 -5.73 -4.47 9.37
CA SER A 181 -4.28 -4.24 9.32
C SER A 181 -3.50 -5.00 10.38
N GLY A 182 -4.19 -5.68 11.32
CA GLY A 182 -3.56 -6.34 12.46
C GLY A 182 -3.46 -5.43 13.70
N ILE A 183 -4.11 -4.28 13.68
CA ILE A 183 -4.27 -3.37 14.81
C ILE A 183 -5.73 -3.40 15.27
N TYR A 184 -5.94 -3.45 16.59
CA TYR A 184 -7.26 -3.54 17.20
C TYR A 184 -7.30 -2.65 18.42
N TYR A 185 -8.09 -1.58 18.37
CA TYR A 185 -8.36 -0.73 19.52
C TYR A 185 -9.53 -1.28 20.33
N PHE A 186 -9.40 -1.27 21.64
CA PHE A 186 -10.48 -1.58 22.57
C PHE A 186 -10.61 -0.45 23.61
N ARG A 187 -11.86 -0.07 23.91
CA ARG A 187 -12.18 0.97 24.87
C ARG A 187 -11.59 0.69 26.26
N THR A 188 -11.52 -0.57 26.66
CA THR A 188 -10.75 -1.01 27.82
C THR A 188 -10.14 -2.38 27.58
N LEU A 189 -9.00 -2.66 28.22
CA LEU A 189 -8.43 -4.01 28.17
C LEU A 189 -9.41 -5.04 28.74
N LYS A 190 -10.20 -4.67 29.74
CA LYS A 190 -11.24 -5.53 30.33
C LYS A 190 -12.23 -6.03 29.28
N LEU A 191 -12.75 -5.15 28.43
CA LEU A 191 -13.64 -5.53 27.32
C LEU A 191 -12.98 -6.53 26.36
N ALA A 192 -11.72 -6.29 25.99
CA ALA A 192 -10.97 -7.21 25.16
C ALA A 192 -10.82 -8.60 25.82
N ILE A 193 -10.46 -8.65 27.10
CA ILE A 193 -10.28 -9.90 27.85
C ILE A 193 -11.60 -10.66 28.00
N GLU A 194 -12.71 -9.98 28.28
CA GLU A 194 -14.04 -10.61 28.38
C GLU A 194 -14.48 -11.19 27.02
N ALA A 195 -14.23 -10.48 25.93
CA ALA A 195 -14.51 -10.97 24.57
C ALA A 195 -13.61 -12.16 24.20
N ILE A 196 -12.31 -12.12 24.52
CA ILE A 196 -11.39 -13.26 24.33
C ILE A 196 -11.86 -14.48 25.15
N LYS A 197 -12.32 -14.28 26.38
CA LYS A 197 -12.85 -15.37 27.22
C LYS A 197 -14.04 -16.05 26.52
N LYS A 198 -15.00 -15.26 26.03
CA LYS A 198 -16.16 -15.80 25.28
C LYS A 198 -15.72 -16.57 24.03
N GLN A 199 -14.74 -16.05 23.27
CA GLN A 199 -14.17 -16.73 22.12
C GLN A 199 -13.53 -18.07 22.49
N ILE A 200 -12.80 -18.13 23.61
CA ILE A 200 -12.17 -19.37 24.11
C ILE A 200 -13.24 -20.38 24.56
N GLU A 201 -14.26 -19.96 25.30
CA GLU A 201 -15.38 -20.79 25.75
C GLU A 201 -16.16 -21.37 24.56
N ALA A 202 -16.37 -20.56 23.51
CA ALA A 202 -16.98 -21.00 22.25
C ALA A 202 -16.09 -21.91 21.41
N LYS A 203 -14.80 -22.07 21.77
CA LYS A 203 -13.79 -22.80 21.00
C LYS A 203 -13.62 -22.28 19.55
N ASP A 204 -13.87 -20.98 19.35
CA ASP A 204 -13.82 -20.31 18.06
C ASP A 204 -12.36 -20.08 17.63
N LYS A 205 -11.79 -21.07 16.96
CA LYS A 205 -10.40 -21.15 16.49
C LYS A 205 -10.31 -21.23 14.99
N VAL A 206 -9.31 -20.58 14.43
CA VAL A 206 -8.91 -20.78 13.02
C VAL A 206 -7.53 -21.42 12.99
N PHE A 207 -7.41 -22.61 12.36
CA PHE A 207 -6.20 -23.42 12.33
C PHE A 207 -5.57 -23.69 13.72
N GLY A 208 -6.41 -23.86 14.74
CA GLY A 208 -5.99 -24.17 16.11
C GLY A 208 -5.58 -22.97 16.97
N GLU A 209 -5.64 -21.76 16.44
CA GLU A 209 -5.26 -20.51 17.12
C GLU A 209 -6.46 -19.59 17.36
N TYR A 210 -6.44 -18.84 18.46
CA TYR A 210 -7.37 -17.75 18.75
C TYR A 210 -6.79 -16.42 18.26
N TYR A 211 -7.48 -15.77 17.32
CA TYR A 211 -7.07 -14.49 16.71
C TYR A 211 -7.78 -13.32 17.36
N ILE A 212 -7.06 -12.19 17.55
CA ILE A 212 -7.65 -10.95 18.06
C ILE A 212 -8.70 -10.39 17.10
N SER A 213 -8.53 -10.62 15.76
CA SER A 213 -9.54 -10.27 14.77
C SER A 213 -10.92 -10.84 15.11
N MET A 214 -10.98 -12.15 15.40
CA MET A 214 -12.21 -12.88 15.73
C MET A 214 -12.80 -12.50 17.08
N THR A 215 -11.99 -11.99 18.02
CA THR A 215 -12.47 -11.50 19.32
C THR A 215 -13.53 -10.40 19.16
N ASN A 216 -13.44 -9.60 18.08
CA ASN A 216 -14.38 -8.52 17.81
C ASN A 216 -15.82 -9.00 17.56
N ASN A 217 -16.02 -10.26 17.14
CA ASN A 217 -17.35 -10.87 16.97
C ASN A 217 -18.10 -11.09 18.28
N TYR A 218 -17.42 -10.93 19.42
CA TYR A 218 -18.00 -11.06 20.77
C TYR A 218 -18.30 -9.71 21.44
N LEU A 219 -18.28 -8.64 20.64
CA LEU A 219 -18.62 -7.26 21.01
C LEU A 219 -19.85 -6.79 20.22
N GLU A 220 -20.58 -5.83 20.77
CA GLU A 220 -21.85 -5.34 20.18
C GLU A 220 -21.64 -4.13 19.25
N ASN A 221 -20.66 -3.27 19.57
CA ASN A 221 -20.44 -2.03 18.85
C ASN A 221 -18.98 -1.90 18.42
N VAL A 222 -18.70 -2.31 17.15
CA VAL A 222 -17.38 -2.31 16.56
C VAL A 222 -17.41 -1.48 15.28
N LEU A 223 -16.41 -0.61 15.07
CA LEU A 223 -16.23 0.16 13.86
C LEU A 223 -14.99 -0.27 13.07
N CYS A 224 -15.06 -0.14 11.77
CA CYS A 224 -13.93 -0.16 10.87
C CYS A 224 -13.39 1.26 10.69
N TYR A 225 -12.06 1.45 10.72
CA TYR A 225 -11.38 2.70 10.37
C TYR A 225 -10.62 2.49 9.06
N PRO A 226 -11.17 2.86 7.88
CA PRO A 226 -10.66 2.47 6.57
C PRO A 226 -9.65 3.46 5.97
N PHE A 227 -8.87 4.19 6.80
CA PHE A 227 -8.00 5.30 6.36
C PHE A 227 -6.51 4.95 6.49
N ILE A 228 -6.12 3.72 6.09
CA ILE A 228 -4.72 3.32 5.98
C ILE A 228 -4.23 3.66 4.58
N GLU A 229 -3.18 4.48 4.49
CA GLU A 229 -2.64 4.97 3.21
C GLU A 229 -1.84 3.89 2.48
N LYS A 230 -0.95 3.21 3.21
CA LYS A 230 -0.16 2.10 2.68
C LYS A 230 -0.04 0.98 3.71
N PHE A 231 -0.01 -0.23 3.23
CA PHE A 231 0.16 -1.43 4.06
C PHE A 231 1.29 -2.31 3.52
N TYR A 232 2.19 -2.74 4.41
CA TYR A 232 3.33 -3.59 4.14
C TYR A 232 3.17 -4.90 4.91
N GLN A 233 3.01 -6.00 4.18
CA GLN A 233 2.79 -7.29 4.80
C GLN A 233 4.11 -8.03 5.00
N PHE A 234 4.37 -8.49 6.24
CA PHE A 234 5.51 -9.30 6.61
C PHE A 234 5.10 -10.69 7.16
N GLY A 235 3.86 -11.11 6.92
CA GLY A 235 3.28 -12.35 7.46
C GLY A 235 3.88 -13.61 6.87
N THR A 236 4.28 -13.59 5.59
CA THR A 236 4.92 -14.71 4.90
C THR A 236 6.27 -14.29 4.30
N PRO A 237 7.23 -15.24 4.06
CA PRO A 237 8.49 -14.90 3.40
C PRO A 237 8.31 -14.23 2.04
N LYS A 238 7.33 -14.65 1.25
CA LYS A 238 7.04 -14.07 -0.08
C LYS A 238 6.57 -12.62 0.03
N ASP A 239 5.64 -12.34 0.93
CA ASP A 239 5.13 -10.98 1.15
C ASP A 239 6.22 -10.08 1.73
N PHE A 240 7.03 -10.62 2.66
CA PHE A 240 8.18 -9.95 3.22
C PHE A 240 9.19 -9.52 2.15
N GLU A 241 9.61 -10.42 1.26
CA GLU A 241 10.56 -10.09 0.20
C GLU A 241 9.97 -9.05 -0.78
N TYR A 242 8.69 -9.14 -1.08
CA TYR A 242 8.00 -8.14 -1.89
C TYR A 242 7.99 -6.77 -1.20
N ALA A 243 7.58 -6.70 0.07
CA ALA A 243 7.54 -5.46 0.84
C ALA A 243 8.96 -4.88 1.03
N LYS A 244 9.96 -5.72 1.33
CA LYS A 244 11.37 -5.34 1.45
C LYS A 244 11.90 -4.73 0.15
N LYS A 245 11.60 -5.33 -1.01
CA LYS A 245 11.96 -4.77 -2.32
C LYS A 245 11.33 -3.40 -2.53
N LYS A 246 10.03 -3.24 -2.20
CA LYS A 246 9.30 -1.98 -2.30
C LYS A 246 9.88 -0.90 -1.39
N LEU A 247 10.16 -1.23 -0.12
CA LEU A 247 10.75 -0.31 0.85
C LEU A 247 12.18 0.09 0.47
N ASN A 248 13.01 -0.86 0.01
CA ASN A 248 14.34 -0.56 -0.53
C ASN A 248 14.29 0.36 -1.76
N SER A 249 13.25 0.28 -2.56
CA SER A 249 13.07 1.20 -3.71
C SER A 249 12.62 2.60 -3.30
N GLN A 250 12.02 2.76 -2.11
CA GLN A 250 11.66 4.07 -1.55
C GLN A 250 12.87 4.78 -0.92
N ASP A 251 13.89 4.03 -0.49
CA ASP A 251 15.10 4.55 0.16
C ASP A 251 16.15 5.08 -0.85
N VAL A 252 15.75 5.26 -2.13
CA VAL A 252 16.60 5.88 -3.14
C VAL A 252 16.60 7.38 -2.95
N ASN A 253 17.62 7.82 -2.26
CA ASN A 253 18.27 9.13 -2.37
C ASN A 253 17.53 10.39 -1.93
N ASN A 254 18.19 11.10 -1.03
CA ASN A 254 18.20 12.56 -0.91
C ASN A 254 18.85 13.28 -2.13
N GLU A 255 19.28 12.60 -3.19
CA GLU A 255 19.61 13.24 -4.46
C GLU A 255 18.33 13.46 -5.23
N LYS A 256 17.88 14.70 -5.31
CA LYS A 256 16.79 15.09 -6.22
C LYS A 256 17.20 14.71 -7.63
N ILE A 257 16.42 13.80 -8.19
CA ILE A 257 16.62 13.37 -9.57
C ILE A 257 16.15 14.51 -10.46
N LYS A 258 16.99 14.85 -11.45
CA LYS A 258 16.66 15.90 -12.42
C LYS A 258 16.19 15.26 -13.71
N ILE A 259 14.99 15.66 -14.12
CA ILE A 259 14.44 15.45 -15.45
C ILE A 259 13.99 16.82 -15.93
N GLN A 260 14.48 17.27 -17.07
CA GLN A 260 14.22 18.66 -17.50
C GLN A 260 12.72 18.91 -17.67
N ASN A 261 12.00 18.03 -18.33
CA ASN A 261 10.57 18.18 -18.55
C ASN A 261 9.80 16.89 -18.27
N THR A 262 8.69 16.99 -17.55
CA THR A 262 7.72 15.90 -17.40
C THR A 262 6.38 16.32 -17.99
N ILE A 263 5.92 15.57 -18.98
CA ILE A 263 4.72 15.89 -19.74
C ILE A 263 3.60 14.92 -19.38
N ILE A 264 2.48 15.43 -18.88
CA ILE A 264 1.30 14.63 -18.59
C ILE A 264 0.28 14.82 -19.70
N LEU A 265 0.09 13.79 -20.54
CA LEU A 265 -0.81 13.85 -21.68
C LEU A 265 -2.25 13.58 -21.27
N SER A 266 -3.08 14.60 -21.26
CA SER A 266 -4.47 14.59 -20.77
C SER A 266 -5.49 15.13 -21.77
N ALA A 267 -5.13 15.26 -23.03
CA ALA A 267 -5.99 15.84 -24.07
C ALA A 267 -7.01 14.85 -24.66
N GLY A 268 -7.03 13.60 -24.21
CA GLY A 268 -7.99 12.58 -24.65
C GLY A 268 -9.41 12.90 -24.17
N ARG A 269 -10.44 12.58 -24.99
CA ARG A 269 -11.85 12.85 -24.67
C ARG A 269 -12.42 11.96 -23.56
N GLY A 270 -11.79 10.83 -23.24
CA GLY A 270 -12.29 9.90 -22.21
C GLY A 270 -13.64 9.28 -22.57
N GLU A 271 -13.92 8.99 -23.85
CA GLU A 271 -15.23 8.56 -24.37
C GLU A 271 -15.85 7.41 -23.58
N ARG A 272 -15.04 6.49 -23.05
CA ARG A 272 -15.52 5.37 -22.21
C ARG A 272 -16.17 5.85 -20.90
N PHE A 273 -15.74 6.98 -20.37
CA PHE A 273 -16.28 7.56 -19.12
C PHE A 273 -17.53 8.42 -19.39
N LEU A 274 -17.64 9.01 -20.58
CA LEU A 274 -18.83 9.77 -20.98
C LEU A 274 -20.09 8.86 -20.98
N ASN A 275 -19.93 7.61 -21.35
CA ASN A 275 -21.03 6.62 -21.35
C ASN A 275 -21.47 6.20 -19.94
N LEU A 276 -20.71 6.56 -18.90
CA LEU A 276 -20.98 6.28 -17.49
C LEU A 276 -21.54 7.50 -16.74
N ASN A 277 -22.00 8.53 -17.49
CA ASN A 277 -22.58 9.76 -16.95
C ASN A 277 -21.66 10.59 -16.02
N PHE A 278 -20.35 10.46 -16.18
CA PHE A 278 -19.42 11.35 -15.48
C PHE A 278 -19.45 12.74 -16.14
N ASN A 279 -19.76 13.77 -15.35
CA ASN A 279 -19.86 15.17 -15.81
C ASN A 279 -18.50 15.88 -15.87
N GLN A 280 -17.41 15.21 -15.54
CA GLN A 280 -16.05 15.77 -15.50
C GLN A 280 -15.11 15.02 -16.46
N PRO A 281 -14.13 15.73 -17.06
CA PRO A 281 -13.11 15.07 -17.86
C PRO A 281 -12.30 14.08 -17.02
N LYS A 282 -11.84 12.98 -17.64
CA LYS A 282 -11.14 11.87 -17.00
C LYS A 282 -10.04 12.30 -16.02
N PRO A 283 -9.15 13.27 -16.30
CA PRO A 283 -8.11 13.70 -15.35
C PRO A 283 -8.64 14.24 -14.02
N PHE A 284 -9.86 14.77 -14.03
CA PHE A 284 -10.51 15.40 -12.87
C PHE A 284 -11.52 14.50 -12.17
N LEU A 285 -11.62 13.23 -12.55
CA LEU A 285 -12.44 12.28 -11.82
C LEU A 285 -11.91 12.10 -10.41
N PRO A 286 -12.80 12.06 -9.39
CA PRO A 286 -12.40 11.94 -8.00
C PRO A 286 -11.71 10.61 -7.74
N LEU A 287 -10.61 10.67 -6.99
CA LEU A 287 -9.85 9.52 -6.54
C LEU A 287 -9.37 9.76 -5.11
N GLY A 288 -10.07 9.22 -4.13
CA GLY A 288 -9.87 9.55 -2.73
C GLY A 288 -10.24 11.01 -2.42
N LYS A 289 -9.36 11.73 -1.75
CA LYS A 289 -9.56 13.15 -1.35
C LYS A 289 -9.25 14.16 -2.46
N THR A 290 -8.66 13.73 -3.57
CA THR A 290 -8.20 14.55 -4.69
C THR A 290 -8.72 13.98 -6.02
N CYS A 291 -8.23 14.45 -7.16
CA CYS A 291 -8.56 13.89 -8.47
C CYS A 291 -7.38 13.08 -9.06
N ILE A 292 -7.61 12.42 -10.19
CA ILE A 292 -6.60 11.58 -10.84
C ILE A 292 -5.33 12.38 -11.15
N ILE A 293 -5.46 13.59 -11.73
CA ILE A 293 -4.29 14.40 -12.13
C ILE A 293 -3.47 14.84 -10.93
N ASP A 294 -4.08 15.20 -9.80
CA ASP A 294 -3.37 15.56 -8.57
C ASP A 294 -2.54 14.38 -8.05
N ASN A 295 -3.11 13.18 -8.07
CA ASN A 295 -2.41 11.97 -7.66
C ASN A 295 -1.19 11.67 -8.56
N ILE A 296 -1.29 11.92 -9.87
CA ILE A 296 -0.16 11.75 -10.80
C ILE A 296 0.93 12.79 -10.50
N ILE A 297 0.56 14.06 -10.35
CA ILE A 297 1.49 15.14 -10.00
C ILE A 297 2.21 14.82 -8.68
N ASN A 298 1.50 14.31 -7.68
CA ASN A 298 2.07 13.93 -6.39
C ASN A 298 3.11 12.80 -6.49
N THR A 299 3.07 11.96 -7.52
CA THR A 299 4.13 10.95 -7.74
C THR A 299 5.48 11.56 -8.13
N LEU A 300 5.51 12.85 -8.48
CA LEU A 300 6.68 13.59 -8.94
C LEU A 300 7.28 14.52 -7.87
N ASN A 301 6.77 14.51 -6.63
CA ASN A 301 7.23 15.41 -5.57
C ASN A 301 8.74 15.31 -5.25
N ASP A 302 9.35 14.14 -5.49
CA ASP A 302 10.77 13.88 -5.25
C ASP A 302 11.62 14.11 -6.53
N VAL A 303 11.03 14.63 -7.61
CA VAL A 303 11.68 14.85 -8.90
C VAL A 303 11.81 16.35 -9.15
N GLU A 304 13.03 16.82 -9.45
CA GLU A 304 13.25 18.18 -9.93
C GLU A 304 12.96 18.22 -11.44
N THR A 305 11.79 18.71 -11.82
CA THR A 305 11.33 18.70 -13.21
C THR A 305 10.34 19.84 -13.48
N ASN A 306 10.32 20.32 -14.71
CA ASN A 306 9.26 21.20 -15.19
C ASN A 306 8.05 20.35 -15.58
N ILE A 307 6.96 20.42 -14.83
CA ILE A 307 5.73 19.64 -15.09
C ILE A 307 4.83 20.44 -16.03
N ILE A 308 4.53 19.87 -17.20
CA ILE A 308 3.62 20.42 -18.19
C ILE A 308 2.46 19.48 -18.39
N CYS A 309 1.25 19.94 -18.11
CA CYS A 309 0.03 19.21 -18.38
C CYS A 309 -0.50 19.59 -19.78
N VAL A 310 -0.79 18.61 -20.62
CA VAL A 310 -1.40 18.84 -21.94
C VAL A 310 -2.87 18.53 -21.88
N GLY A 311 -3.71 19.57 -21.88
CA GLY A 311 -5.17 19.46 -21.78
C GLY A 311 -5.89 19.71 -23.10
N ALA A 312 -7.12 19.21 -23.22
CA ALA A 312 -8.00 19.54 -24.32
C ALA A 312 -8.59 20.97 -24.13
N GLN A 313 -8.67 21.74 -25.20
CA GLN A 313 -9.09 23.16 -25.15
C GLN A 313 -10.53 23.32 -24.66
N ASP A 314 -11.42 22.40 -24.96
CA ASP A 314 -12.80 22.39 -24.51
C ASP A 314 -12.96 22.09 -23.00
N HIS A 315 -11.89 21.60 -22.35
CA HIS A 315 -11.85 21.31 -20.92
C HIS A 315 -11.12 22.39 -20.09
N LYS A 316 -10.78 23.55 -20.68
CA LYS A 316 -9.95 24.60 -20.05
C LYS A 316 -10.40 24.99 -18.64
N LYS A 317 -11.70 25.15 -18.40
CA LYS A 317 -12.27 25.52 -17.10
C LYS A 317 -11.88 24.60 -15.92
N TYR A 318 -11.62 23.32 -16.19
CA TYR A 318 -11.23 22.37 -15.14
C TYR A 318 -9.77 22.48 -14.74
N TRP A 319 -8.93 23.10 -15.58
CA TRP A 319 -7.50 23.27 -15.35
C TRP A 319 -7.14 24.52 -14.54
N GLU A 320 -8.10 25.38 -14.23
CA GLU A 320 -7.87 26.64 -13.49
C GLU A 320 -7.34 26.44 -12.06
N SER A 321 -7.61 25.28 -11.45
CA SER A 321 -7.12 24.93 -10.12
C SER A 321 -5.72 24.31 -10.11
N ILE A 322 -5.17 23.93 -11.27
CA ILE A 322 -3.87 23.29 -11.40
C ILE A 322 -2.77 24.35 -11.40
N LYS A 323 -1.77 24.17 -10.53
CA LYS A 323 -0.64 25.12 -10.36
C LYS A 323 0.47 24.95 -11.40
N GLN A 324 0.55 23.79 -12.04
CA GLN A 324 1.56 23.49 -13.05
C GLN A 324 1.26 24.20 -14.37
N GLU A 325 2.25 24.28 -15.26
CA GLU A 325 2.04 24.79 -16.61
C GLU A 325 1.03 23.93 -17.35
N VAL A 326 0.01 24.54 -17.96
CA VAL A 326 -0.99 23.84 -18.76
C VAL A 326 -0.96 24.35 -20.19
N ARG A 327 -0.72 23.44 -21.14
CA ARG A 327 -0.79 23.71 -22.57
C ARG A 327 -2.05 23.06 -23.14
N PHE A 328 -2.75 23.80 -24.00
CA PHE A 328 -4.01 23.32 -24.56
C PHE A 328 -3.85 22.98 -26.03
N VAL A 329 -4.40 21.83 -26.40
CA VAL A 329 -4.49 21.41 -27.80
C VAL A 329 -5.94 21.27 -28.22
N LYS A 330 -6.20 21.48 -29.51
CA LYS A 330 -7.55 21.20 -30.06
C LYS A 330 -7.82 19.69 -29.97
N PRO A 331 -9.05 19.31 -29.58
CA PRO A 331 -9.43 17.91 -29.59
C PRO A 331 -9.23 17.29 -30.97
N ASN A 332 -8.49 16.22 -31.02
CA ASN A 332 -8.22 15.49 -32.27
C ASN A 332 -8.39 13.98 -32.06
N LYS A 333 -8.53 13.24 -33.16
CA LYS A 333 -8.57 11.77 -33.15
C LYS A 333 -7.24 11.15 -33.60
N ILE A 334 -6.20 11.95 -33.84
CA ILE A 334 -4.91 11.51 -34.39
C ILE A 334 -4.11 10.76 -33.31
N GLY A 335 -4.21 11.21 -32.04
CA GLY A 335 -3.62 10.50 -30.91
C GLY A 335 -2.62 11.30 -30.09
N ALA A 336 -2.02 10.62 -29.11
CA ALA A 336 -1.14 11.23 -28.11
C ALA A 336 0.13 11.87 -28.69
N ALA A 337 0.74 11.23 -29.69
CA ALA A 337 1.94 11.74 -30.37
C ALA A 337 1.69 13.10 -31.05
N TYR A 338 0.54 13.25 -31.69
CA TYR A 338 0.16 14.52 -32.31
C TYR A 338 -0.07 15.61 -31.25
N SER A 339 -0.79 15.30 -30.18
CA SER A 339 -1.01 16.24 -29.08
C SER A 339 0.30 16.69 -28.43
N TYR A 340 1.26 15.77 -28.27
CA TYR A 340 2.59 16.07 -27.80
C TYR A 340 3.32 17.04 -28.74
N LYS A 341 3.41 16.72 -30.04
CA LYS A 341 4.09 17.53 -31.05
C LYS A 341 3.54 18.96 -31.09
N GLU A 342 2.23 19.10 -31.06
CA GLU A 342 1.55 20.40 -31.13
C GLU A 342 1.81 21.28 -29.89
N SER A 343 1.89 20.67 -28.70
CA SER A 343 2.04 21.40 -27.44
C SER A 343 3.49 21.49 -26.95
N CYS A 344 4.33 20.49 -27.22
CA CYS A 344 5.65 20.32 -26.60
C CYS A 344 6.81 20.25 -27.61
N GLY A 345 6.55 20.45 -28.91
CA GLY A 345 7.55 20.37 -29.97
C GLY A 345 8.69 21.39 -29.86
N ASN A 346 8.53 22.44 -29.06
CA ASN A 346 9.55 23.47 -28.85
C ASN A 346 10.39 23.27 -27.60
N LEU A 347 10.20 22.16 -26.85
CA LEU A 347 10.98 21.87 -25.66
C LEU A 347 12.40 21.41 -26.05
N SER A 348 13.34 21.62 -25.12
CA SER A 348 14.71 21.10 -25.22
C SER A 348 15.02 20.18 -24.05
N GLY A 349 16.04 19.33 -24.21
CA GLY A 349 16.52 18.38 -23.21
C GLY A 349 15.67 17.13 -23.05
N ASP A 350 15.85 16.46 -21.93
CA ASP A 350 15.18 15.20 -21.67
C ASP A 350 13.70 15.37 -21.28
N VAL A 351 12.91 14.37 -21.65
CA VAL A 351 11.47 14.39 -21.41
C VAL A 351 10.99 13.05 -20.84
N LEU A 352 10.21 13.11 -19.77
CA LEU A 352 9.41 12.02 -19.24
C LEU A 352 7.95 12.25 -19.64
N ILE A 353 7.35 11.31 -20.35
CA ILE A 353 5.96 11.38 -20.79
C ILE A 353 5.11 10.43 -19.95
N LEU A 354 4.03 10.92 -19.37
CA LEU A 354 3.11 10.17 -18.53
C LEU A 354 1.69 10.24 -19.10
N PRO A 355 0.93 9.14 -19.07
CA PRO A 355 -0.51 9.16 -19.36
C PRO A 355 -1.29 9.73 -18.16
N CYS A 356 -2.47 10.27 -18.41
CA CYS A 356 -3.34 10.84 -17.38
C CYS A 356 -4.22 9.82 -16.63
N ASP A 357 -3.95 8.56 -16.74
CA ASP A 357 -4.77 7.48 -16.17
C ASP A 357 -3.95 6.38 -15.49
N LEU A 358 -2.69 6.68 -15.21
CA LEU A 358 -1.79 5.77 -14.53
C LEU A 358 -1.10 6.49 -13.37
N ILE A 359 -1.27 5.97 -12.16
CA ILE A 359 -0.53 6.39 -10.98
C ILE A 359 0.52 5.33 -10.71
N ALA A 360 1.77 5.64 -11.01
CA ALA A 360 2.90 4.74 -10.81
C ALA A 360 4.15 5.52 -10.41
N LYS A 361 5.00 4.87 -9.60
CA LYS A 361 6.33 5.42 -9.31
C LYS A 361 7.28 5.09 -10.47
N HIS A 362 7.50 6.04 -11.35
CA HIS A 362 8.35 5.89 -12.54
C HIS A 362 9.83 5.97 -12.18
N ILE A 363 10.18 6.84 -11.24
CA ILE A 363 11.56 7.08 -10.85
C ILE A 363 12.01 6.02 -9.85
N THR A 364 12.73 5.04 -10.34
CA THR A 364 13.28 3.91 -9.57
C THR A 364 14.79 3.87 -9.70
N LYS A 365 15.49 3.08 -8.87
CA LYS A 365 16.94 2.84 -9.04
C LYS A 365 17.28 2.34 -10.42
N GLU A 366 16.44 1.47 -10.95
CA GLU A 366 16.62 0.91 -12.28
C GLU A 366 16.48 1.99 -13.36
N PHE A 367 15.47 2.87 -13.26
CA PHE A 367 15.34 4.01 -14.16
C PHE A 367 16.59 4.92 -14.12
N ILE A 368 17.08 5.27 -12.91
CA ILE A 368 18.27 6.13 -12.75
C ILE A 368 19.51 5.50 -13.37
N ARG A 369 19.64 4.17 -13.30
CA ARG A 369 20.71 3.45 -13.98
C ARG A 369 20.54 3.50 -15.50
N LEU A 370 19.33 3.13 -15.98
CA LEU A 370 19.03 3.02 -17.41
C LEU A 370 19.11 4.37 -18.15
N GLN A 371 18.71 5.49 -17.55
CA GLN A 371 18.79 6.81 -18.19
C GLN A 371 20.22 7.26 -18.50
N LYS A 372 21.24 6.66 -17.85
CA LYS A 372 22.65 6.93 -18.15
C LYS A 372 23.14 6.13 -19.37
N GLU A 373 22.50 4.99 -19.65
CA GLU A 373 22.94 4.02 -20.65
C GLU A 373 22.11 4.11 -21.95
N TYR A 374 20.83 4.49 -21.85
CA TYR A 374 19.87 4.44 -22.95
C TYR A 374 19.28 5.81 -23.28
N GLU A 375 19.04 6.03 -24.54
CA GLU A 375 18.43 7.27 -25.06
C GLU A 375 16.89 7.25 -24.93
N VAL A 376 16.30 6.06 -24.98
CA VAL A 376 14.85 5.86 -24.86
C VAL A 376 14.57 4.77 -23.83
N ILE A 377 13.66 5.03 -22.90
CA ILE A 377 13.19 4.06 -21.92
C ILE A 377 11.67 3.95 -22.02
N VAL A 378 11.19 2.72 -22.16
CA VAL A 378 9.77 2.39 -22.17
C VAL A 378 9.43 1.72 -20.84
N PHE A 379 8.40 2.20 -20.18
CA PHE A 379 7.97 1.61 -18.92
C PHE A 379 6.97 0.49 -19.18
N VAL A 380 7.23 -0.66 -18.58
CA VAL A 380 6.44 -1.87 -18.74
C VAL A 380 6.08 -2.48 -17.38
N THR A 381 5.06 -3.32 -17.38
CA THR A 381 4.69 -4.16 -16.21
C THR A 381 4.51 -5.60 -16.68
N HIS A 382 4.65 -6.55 -15.76
CA HIS A 382 4.28 -7.94 -16.06
C HIS A 382 2.77 -8.05 -16.32
N ALA A 383 2.42 -8.85 -17.30
CA ALA A 383 1.04 -9.07 -17.68
C ALA A 383 0.24 -9.69 -16.53
N SER A 384 -0.89 -9.10 -16.21
CA SER A 384 -1.90 -9.66 -15.31
C SER A 384 -2.83 -10.61 -16.07
N LYS A 385 -3.62 -11.40 -15.34
CA LYS A 385 -4.69 -12.22 -15.94
C LYS A 385 -5.68 -11.37 -16.76
N TYR A 386 -5.97 -10.15 -16.30
CA TYR A 386 -6.84 -9.23 -17.03
C TYR A 386 -6.24 -8.83 -18.38
N ASN A 387 -4.92 -8.50 -18.43
CA ASN A 387 -4.24 -8.17 -19.67
C ASN A 387 -4.28 -9.35 -20.65
N VAL A 388 -4.01 -10.57 -20.17
CA VAL A 388 -4.02 -11.81 -20.98
C VAL A 388 -5.41 -12.08 -21.57
N ASN A 389 -6.48 -11.87 -20.78
CA ASN A 389 -7.85 -12.08 -21.23
C ASN A 389 -8.36 -10.98 -22.18
N ASN A 390 -7.70 -9.82 -22.20
CA ASN A 390 -8.10 -8.66 -23.00
C ASN A 390 -6.93 -8.10 -23.84
N PRO A 391 -6.26 -8.91 -24.66
CA PRO A 391 -4.99 -8.54 -25.28
C PRO A 391 -5.10 -7.33 -26.23
N HIS A 392 -6.24 -7.11 -26.84
CA HIS A 392 -6.51 -6.04 -27.80
C HIS A 392 -6.62 -4.63 -27.17
N TYR A 393 -6.63 -4.53 -25.83
CA TYR A 393 -6.60 -3.22 -25.15
C TYR A 393 -5.19 -2.71 -24.87
N PHE A 394 -4.17 -3.57 -25.00
CA PHE A 394 -2.83 -3.28 -24.54
C PHE A 394 -1.79 -3.34 -25.66
N THR A 395 -0.68 -2.65 -25.43
CA THR A 395 0.54 -2.80 -26.22
C THR A 395 1.46 -3.76 -25.47
N TRP A 396 1.85 -4.83 -26.14
CA TRP A 396 2.66 -5.90 -25.59
C TRP A 396 4.12 -5.72 -25.99
N VAL A 397 5.00 -6.14 -25.12
CA VAL A 397 6.46 -6.04 -25.31
C VAL A 397 7.07 -7.39 -25.06
N ASP A 398 7.95 -7.76 -25.97
CA ASP A 398 8.85 -8.89 -25.86
C ASP A 398 10.28 -8.38 -25.75
N GLY A 399 11.08 -8.95 -24.84
CA GLY A 399 12.45 -8.52 -24.60
C GLY A 399 13.04 -9.10 -23.33
N GLU A 400 14.34 -9.11 -23.28
CA GLU A 400 15.13 -9.61 -22.16
C GLU A 400 16.20 -8.60 -21.71
N ASN A 401 16.62 -8.69 -20.46
CA ASN A 401 17.75 -7.92 -19.92
C ASN A 401 17.62 -6.40 -20.16
N ASN A 402 16.40 -5.85 -19.99
CA ASN A 402 16.08 -4.43 -20.23
C ASN A 402 16.24 -3.97 -21.68
N LYS A 403 16.22 -4.88 -22.64
CA LYS A 403 16.17 -4.57 -24.08
C LYS A 403 14.86 -5.06 -24.66
N ILE A 404 14.27 -4.22 -25.53
CA ILE A 404 13.05 -4.55 -26.24
C ILE A 404 13.44 -5.17 -27.58
N ASP A 405 12.92 -6.38 -27.83
CA ASP A 405 13.09 -7.07 -29.12
C ASP A 405 11.91 -6.77 -30.04
N ASN A 406 10.68 -6.83 -29.52
CA ASN A 406 9.47 -6.60 -30.31
C ASN A 406 8.39 -5.84 -29.52
N ILE A 407 7.57 -5.08 -30.26
CA ILE A 407 6.38 -4.37 -29.73
C ILE A 407 5.16 -4.79 -30.56
N PHE A 408 4.10 -5.23 -29.89
CA PHE A 408 2.87 -5.69 -30.51
C PHE A 408 1.70 -4.79 -30.07
N VAL A 409 1.25 -3.92 -30.96
CA VAL A 409 0.16 -2.97 -30.67
C VAL A 409 -1.19 -3.67 -30.77
N LYS A 410 -1.94 -3.71 -29.67
CA LYS A 410 -3.28 -4.33 -29.59
C LYS A 410 -3.35 -5.79 -30.06
N ASN A 411 -2.23 -6.46 -30.07
CA ASN A 411 -2.10 -7.87 -30.41
C ASN A 411 -1.01 -8.49 -29.53
N ARG A 412 -1.23 -9.68 -29.01
CA ARG A 412 -0.25 -10.37 -28.15
C ARG A 412 0.39 -11.51 -28.91
N SER A 413 1.73 -11.55 -28.98
CA SER A 413 2.42 -12.79 -29.33
C SER A 413 2.33 -13.79 -28.16
N ASN A 414 2.46 -15.08 -28.44
CA ASN A 414 2.37 -16.13 -27.41
C ASN A 414 3.42 -15.97 -26.30
N ASP A 415 4.57 -15.35 -26.60
CA ASP A 415 5.72 -15.23 -25.70
C ASP A 415 5.78 -13.88 -24.97
N ALA A 416 5.01 -12.87 -25.41
CA ALA A 416 5.01 -11.55 -24.78
C ALA A 416 4.35 -11.58 -23.39
N ASN A 417 5.16 -11.31 -22.37
CA ASN A 417 4.75 -11.30 -20.96
C ASN A 417 4.79 -9.91 -20.30
N LEU A 418 5.22 -8.89 -21.06
CA LEU A 418 5.29 -7.51 -20.62
C LEU A 418 4.22 -6.68 -21.33
N VAL A 419 3.65 -5.74 -20.60
CA VAL A 419 2.64 -4.79 -21.08
C VAL A 419 3.14 -3.37 -20.88
N MET A 420 3.11 -2.58 -21.97
CA MET A 420 3.48 -1.18 -21.93
C MET A 420 2.45 -0.39 -21.12
N ILE A 421 2.91 0.46 -20.20
CA ILE A 421 2.03 1.26 -19.33
C ILE A 421 1.76 2.67 -19.84
N GLY A 422 2.23 2.98 -21.04
CA GLY A 422 1.99 4.29 -21.69
C GLY A 422 2.90 5.41 -21.20
N SER A 423 3.96 5.09 -20.46
CA SER A 423 4.98 6.04 -20.01
C SER A 423 6.28 5.83 -20.75
N PHE A 424 6.98 6.95 -21.07
CA PHE A 424 8.17 6.95 -21.88
C PHE A 424 9.16 8.00 -21.38
N TYR A 425 10.45 7.69 -21.45
CA TYR A 425 11.51 8.68 -21.28
C TYR A 425 12.35 8.77 -22.55
N PHE A 426 12.67 9.98 -22.94
CA PHE A 426 13.60 10.29 -24.03
C PHE A 426 14.67 11.20 -23.49
N LYS A 427 15.93 10.87 -23.76
CA LYS A 427 17.10 11.66 -23.32
C LYS A 427 17.16 13.01 -24.00
N GLU A 428 16.60 13.14 -25.21
CA GLU A 428 16.48 14.38 -25.96
C GLU A 428 15.10 14.48 -26.61
N ASN A 429 14.43 15.63 -26.45
CA ASN A 429 13.15 15.88 -27.11
C ASN A 429 13.24 15.83 -28.63
N SER A 430 14.36 16.25 -29.20
CA SER A 430 14.60 16.21 -30.67
C SER A 430 14.50 14.79 -31.22
N LEU A 431 15.00 13.78 -30.49
CA LEU A 431 14.89 12.37 -30.87
C LEU A 431 13.42 11.94 -30.96
N LEU A 432 12.61 12.27 -29.97
CA LEU A 432 11.18 11.97 -30.02
C LEU A 432 10.48 12.62 -31.21
N LEU A 433 10.76 13.91 -31.45
CA LEU A 433 10.16 14.65 -32.57
C LEU A 433 10.58 14.10 -33.94
N GLU A 434 11.79 13.63 -34.07
CA GLU A 434 12.27 12.94 -35.30
C GLU A 434 11.38 11.75 -35.64
N TYR A 435 11.08 10.91 -34.63
CA TYR A 435 10.22 9.74 -34.85
C TYR A 435 8.76 10.11 -35.08
N ILE A 436 8.22 11.09 -34.33
CA ILE A 436 6.83 11.55 -34.53
C ILE A 436 6.65 12.13 -35.96
N ASN A 437 7.67 12.77 -36.54
CA ASN A 437 7.59 13.34 -37.86
C ASN A 437 7.66 12.30 -39.00
N LYS A 438 8.04 11.05 -38.69
CA LYS A 438 8.07 9.93 -39.62
C LYS A 438 6.73 9.18 -39.71
N ILE A 439 5.82 9.41 -38.76
CA ILE A 439 4.48 8.83 -38.70
C ILE A 439 3.48 9.75 -39.42
#